data_e40d896505e3c9046a416c3f4e51ec0e
#
_entry.id   e40d896505e3c9046a416c3f4e51ec0e
#
_cell.length_a   1.000
_cell.length_b   1.000
_cell.length_c   1.000
_cell.angle_alpha   90.00
_cell.angle_beta   90.00
_cell.angle_gamma   90.00
#
_symmetry.space_group_name_H-M   'P 1'
#
loop_
_entity.id
_entity.type
_entity.pdbx_description
1 polymer ?
#
loop_
_entity_poly.entity_id
_entity_poly.type
_entity_poly.pdbx_seq_one_letter_code
_entity_poly.pdbx_strand_id
1 'polypeptide(L)'
;MATATKDIQLDFDHGFEPKYGHIGAVAADIIFAGSAVGDLNGTGRPLVAADAFVGFAEEQCDNSGGAASAKNIRLRTEGAVICNVVGSTAITDRSSTVYMSDDTVFTLSSTGNTAVGKVLQWFSGTKCLVFFQAVELRSL
;
A
#
# COMPACT_ATOMS: atom_id res chain seq x y z
N MET A 1 3.55 -6.18 14.83
CA MET A 1 3.27 -5.56 13.52
C MET A 1 3.62 -4.09 13.59
N ALA A 2 4.44 -3.61 12.68
CA ALA A 2 4.84 -2.21 12.64
C ALA A 2 3.76 -1.38 11.93
N THR A 3 3.33 -0.30 12.54
CA THR A 3 2.43 0.67 11.94
C THR A 3 3.21 1.96 11.73
N ALA A 4 2.97 2.66 10.63
CA ALA A 4 3.63 3.93 10.36
C ALA A 4 3.40 4.91 11.51
N THR A 5 4.45 5.59 11.93
CA THR A 5 4.42 6.61 12.98
C THR A 5 4.70 8.01 12.46
N LYS A 6 5.00 8.13 11.16
CA LYS A 6 5.29 9.38 10.47
C LYS A 6 5.02 9.20 8.99
N ASP A 7 4.98 10.32 8.27
CA ASP A 7 4.86 10.29 6.82
C ASP A 7 6.06 9.62 6.18
N ILE A 8 5.80 8.84 5.12
CA ILE A 8 6.79 8.11 4.36
C ILE A 8 6.76 8.63 2.92
N GLN A 9 7.93 8.93 2.37
CA GLN A 9 8.02 9.29 0.97
C GLN A 9 8.30 8.03 0.16
N LEU A 10 7.31 7.59 -0.63
CA LEU A 10 7.48 6.48 -1.56
C LEU A 10 8.14 6.98 -2.84
N ASP A 11 8.98 6.13 -3.42
CA ASP A 11 9.69 6.41 -4.66
C ASP A 11 8.88 5.88 -5.85
N PHE A 12 7.94 6.68 -6.35
CA PHE A 12 7.08 6.28 -7.47
C PHE A 12 7.82 6.42 -8.80
N ASP A 13 7.61 5.45 -9.68
CA ASP A 13 8.13 5.50 -11.05
C ASP A 13 7.14 6.27 -11.93
N HIS A 14 7.58 7.41 -12.46
CA HIS A 14 6.77 8.30 -13.29
C HIS A 14 6.54 7.76 -14.71
N GLY A 15 7.15 6.64 -15.08
CA GLY A 15 6.86 5.94 -16.33
C GLY A 15 5.52 5.23 -16.34
N PHE A 16 4.89 5.08 -15.17
CA PHE A 16 3.57 4.48 -15.02
C PHE A 16 2.56 5.53 -14.58
N GLU A 17 1.49 5.66 -15.36
CA GLU A 17 0.44 6.64 -15.07
C GLU A 17 -0.28 6.28 -13.77
N PRO A 18 -0.30 7.19 -12.77
CA PRO A 18 -0.98 6.91 -11.51
C PRO A 18 -2.48 7.07 -11.63
N LYS A 19 -3.21 6.31 -10.82
CA LYS A 19 -4.64 6.50 -10.60
C LYS A 19 -4.88 6.86 -9.14
N TYR A 20 -5.92 7.63 -8.90
CA TYR A 20 -6.24 8.19 -7.59
C TYR A 20 -7.67 7.87 -7.19
N GLY A 21 -7.91 7.87 -5.89
CA GLY A 21 -9.23 7.68 -5.32
C GLY A 21 -9.28 8.23 -3.91
N HIS A 22 -10.35 7.93 -3.20
CA HIS A 22 -10.51 8.31 -1.80
C HIS A 22 -11.27 7.24 -1.05
N ILE A 23 -11.09 7.25 0.27
CA ILE A 23 -11.89 6.43 1.19
C ILE A 23 -12.06 7.23 2.49
N GLY A 24 -13.21 7.12 3.15
CA GLY A 24 -13.40 7.73 4.46
C GLY A 24 -12.46 7.12 5.48
N ALA A 25 -11.87 7.95 6.33
CA ALA A 25 -10.92 7.49 7.35
C ALA A 25 -11.64 6.80 8.50
N VAL A 26 -11.00 5.77 9.07
CA VAL A 26 -11.44 5.15 10.32
C VAL A 26 -11.46 6.18 11.46
N ALA A 27 -12.34 5.98 12.45
CA ALA A 27 -12.44 6.90 13.59
C ALA A 27 -11.14 6.92 14.41
N ALA A 28 -10.83 8.09 14.96
CA ALA A 28 -9.81 8.28 15.97
C ALA A 28 -8.41 7.76 15.60
N ASP A 29 -8.01 7.95 14.35
CA ASP A 29 -6.69 7.51 13.89
C ASP A 29 -6.03 8.54 12.98
N ILE A 30 -4.74 8.42 12.80
CA ILE A 30 -3.94 9.20 11.86
C ILE A 30 -3.42 8.24 10.79
N ILE A 31 -3.70 8.55 9.53
CA ILE A 31 -3.17 7.81 8.38
C ILE A 31 -2.02 8.61 7.82
N PHE A 32 -0.81 8.11 7.92
CA PHE A 32 0.38 8.82 7.46
C PHE A 32 0.56 8.69 5.95
N ALA A 33 1.06 9.74 5.31
CA ALA A 33 1.38 9.70 3.88
C ALA A 33 2.35 8.55 3.58
N GLY A 34 2.14 7.87 2.47
CA GLY A 34 2.98 6.75 2.03
C GLY A 34 2.66 5.41 2.68
N SER A 35 1.78 5.36 3.67
CA SER A 35 1.36 4.09 4.24
C SER A 35 0.32 3.40 3.36
N ALA A 36 0.33 2.08 3.34
CA ALA A 36 -0.72 1.31 2.70
C ALA A 36 -2.01 1.39 3.50
N VAL A 37 -3.12 1.51 2.80
CA VAL A 37 -4.45 1.64 3.41
C VAL A 37 -5.26 0.37 3.15
N GLY A 38 -5.84 -0.16 4.22
CA GLY A 38 -6.73 -1.31 4.18
C GLY A 38 -8.17 -0.91 4.41
N ASP A 39 -9.09 -1.72 3.91
CA ASP A 39 -10.53 -1.50 4.07
C ASP A 39 -11.02 -2.19 5.35
N LEU A 40 -11.56 -1.41 6.27
CA LEU A 40 -12.27 -1.90 7.46
C LEU A 40 -13.73 -1.47 7.34
N ASN A 41 -14.58 -2.40 6.88
CA ASN A 41 -16.03 -2.16 6.76
C ASN A 41 -16.39 -0.88 6.02
N GLY A 42 -15.65 -0.56 4.96
CA GLY A 42 -15.88 0.62 4.13
C GLY A 42 -15.11 1.86 4.54
N THR A 43 -14.30 1.79 5.61
CA THR A 43 -13.41 2.88 6.02
C THR A 43 -11.95 2.47 5.88
N GLY A 44 -11.08 3.44 5.60
CA GLY A 44 -9.65 3.20 5.46
C GLY A 44 -8.92 3.26 6.78
N ARG A 45 -8.03 2.29 6.99
CA ARG A 45 -7.11 2.26 8.13
C ARG A 45 -5.71 1.90 7.69
N PRO A 46 -4.68 2.15 8.51
CA PRO A 46 -3.36 1.59 8.21
C PRO A 46 -3.50 0.09 7.98
N LEU A 47 -3.00 -0.41 6.86
CA LEU A 47 -3.25 -1.79 6.42
C LEU A 47 -2.79 -2.79 7.48
N VAL A 48 -3.69 -3.68 7.85
CA VAL A 48 -3.43 -4.85 8.68
C VAL A 48 -3.42 -6.06 7.76
N ALA A 49 -2.57 -7.04 8.04
CA ALA A 49 -2.52 -8.27 7.24
C ALA A 49 -3.93 -8.85 7.03
N ALA A 50 -4.20 -9.25 5.79
CA ALA A 50 -5.49 -9.76 5.30
C ALA A 50 -6.56 -8.70 5.02
N ASP A 51 -6.34 -7.42 5.31
CA ASP A 51 -7.23 -6.36 4.81
C ASP A 51 -7.21 -6.30 3.29
N ALA A 52 -8.31 -5.90 2.67
CA ALA A 52 -8.30 -5.55 1.25
C ALA A 52 -7.48 -4.28 1.05
N PHE A 53 -6.53 -4.30 0.11
CA PHE A 53 -5.68 -3.16 -0.20
C PHE A 53 -6.43 -2.17 -1.09
N VAL A 54 -6.55 -0.93 -0.63
CA VAL A 54 -7.28 0.11 -1.39
C VAL A 54 -6.36 1.22 -1.93
N GLY A 55 -5.09 1.19 -1.62
CA GLY A 55 -4.12 2.15 -2.14
C GLY A 55 -3.12 2.62 -1.10
N PHE A 56 -2.24 3.55 -1.51
CA PHE A 56 -1.33 4.23 -0.60
C PHE A 56 -1.87 5.62 -0.31
N ALA A 57 -1.73 6.07 0.93
CA ALA A 57 -2.14 7.42 1.30
C ALA A 57 -1.24 8.44 0.58
N GLU A 58 -1.86 9.35 -0.17
CA GLU A 58 -1.13 10.41 -0.91
C GLU A 58 -0.63 11.51 0.02
N GLU A 59 -1.37 11.75 1.09
CA GLU A 59 -1.06 12.75 2.09
C GLU A 59 -1.53 12.28 3.46
N GLN A 60 -1.05 12.92 4.51
CA GLN A 60 -1.48 12.59 5.85
C GLN A 60 -2.96 12.94 6.04
N CYS A 61 -3.71 12.02 6.62
CA CYS A 61 -5.09 12.24 7.03
C CYS A 61 -5.18 12.11 8.54
N ASP A 62 -5.29 13.23 9.25
CA ASP A 62 -5.39 13.24 10.71
C ASP A 62 -6.87 13.25 11.11
N ASN A 63 -7.40 12.07 11.41
CA ASN A 63 -8.76 11.89 11.91
C ASN A 63 -8.76 11.49 13.38
N SER A 64 -7.71 11.87 14.12
CA SER A 64 -7.52 11.47 15.53
C SER A 64 -8.64 11.94 16.45
N GLY A 65 -9.28 13.05 16.13
CA GLY A 65 -10.41 13.58 16.89
C GLY A 65 -11.77 13.36 16.25
N GLY A 66 -11.84 12.61 15.14
CA GLY A 66 -13.05 12.49 14.33
C GLY A 66 -13.72 11.12 14.41
N ALA A 67 -15.01 11.12 14.05
CA ALA A 67 -15.77 9.90 13.84
C ALA A 67 -15.37 9.24 12.50
N ALA A 68 -15.81 8.02 12.28
CA ALA A 68 -15.61 7.32 11.01
C ALA A 68 -16.11 8.16 9.84
N SER A 69 -15.32 8.29 8.80
CA SER A 69 -15.62 9.05 7.58
C SER A 69 -15.78 10.58 7.78
N ALA A 70 -15.38 11.13 8.93
CA ALA A 70 -15.36 12.56 9.14
C ALA A 70 -14.37 13.27 8.20
N LYS A 71 -13.30 12.55 7.81
CA LYS A 71 -12.33 13.01 6.81
C LYS A 71 -12.10 11.93 5.77
N ASN A 72 -11.68 12.32 4.57
CA ASN A 72 -11.34 11.39 3.50
C ASN A 72 -9.82 11.24 3.38
N ILE A 73 -9.38 10.01 3.15
CA ILE A 73 -8.00 9.70 2.79
C ILE A 73 -7.89 9.80 1.28
N ARG A 74 -6.97 10.62 0.79
CA ARG A 74 -6.64 10.65 -0.63
C ARG A 74 -5.69 9.48 -0.95
N LEU A 75 -6.07 8.67 -1.91
CA LEU A 75 -5.36 7.43 -2.26
C LEU A 75 -4.68 7.53 -3.61
N ARG A 76 -3.49 6.94 -3.70
CA ARG A 76 -2.92 6.51 -4.98
C ARG A 76 -3.27 5.03 -5.13
N THR A 77 -4.16 4.73 -6.06
CA THR A 77 -4.76 3.40 -6.19
C THR A 77 -4.05 2.50 -7.18
N GLU A 78 -3.26 3.08 -8.09
CA GLU A 78 -2.50 2.32 -9.07
C GLU A 78 -1.22 3.08 -9.44
N GLY A 79 -0.17 2.35 -9.75
CA GLY A 79 1.11 2.90 -10.18
C GLY A 79 2.25 1.93 -9.96
N ALA A 80 3.47 2.42 -10.03
CA ALA A 80 4.67 1.63 -9.75
C ALA A 80 5.53 2.34 -8.70
N VAL A 81 6.10 1.58 -7.81
CA VAL A 81 6.93 2.09 -6.71
C VAL A 81 8.22 1.29 -6.61
N ILE A 82 9.32 1.98 -6.36
CA ILE A 82 10.61 1.34 -6.07
C ILE A 82 10.70 1.16 -4.56
N CYS A 83 10.82 -0.07 -4.12
CA CYS A 83 10.81 -0.41 -2.70
C CYS A 83 11.61 -1.67 -2.41
N ASN A 84 11.84 -1.92 -1.12
CA ASN A 84 12.44 -3.16 -0.66
C ASN A 84 11.35 -4.20 -0.44
N VAL A 85 11.51 -5.37 -1.07
CA VAL A 85 10.56 -6.48 -0.97
C VAL A 85 11.25 -7.62 -0.23
N VAL A 86 10.79 -7.92 0.97
CA VAL A 86 11.35 -9.01 1.79
C VAL A 86 11.22 -10.33 1.06
N GLY A 87 12.32 -11.07 0.97
CA GLY A 87 12.37 -12.34 0.26
C GLY A 87 12.80 -12.25 -1.21
N SER A 88 12.87 -11.04 -1.77
CA SER A 88 13.39 -10.87 -3.13
C SER A 88 14.91 -10.92 -3.13
N THR A 89 15.48 -11.71 -4.03
CA THR A 89 16.94 -11.96 -4.05
C THR A 89 17.53 -12.00 -5.45
N ALA A 90 16.72 -12.07 -6.50
CA ALA A 90 17.23 -12.35 -7.84
C ALA A 90 16.32 -11.81 -8.94
N ILE A 91 16.90 -11.67 -10.13
CA ILE A 91 16.19 -11.22 -11.33
C ILE A 91 14.99 -12.12 -11.69
N THR A 92 15.04 -13.39 -11.28
CA THR A 92 13.95 -14.35 -11.51
C THR A 92 12.70 -14.07 -10.67
N ASP A 93 12.76 -13.12 -9.72
CA ASP A 93 11.59 -12.72 -8.94
C ASP A 93 10.61 -11.87 -9.75
N ARG A 94 10.96 -11.48 -10.97
CA ARG A 94 10.07 -10.78 -11.89
C ARG A 94 8.74 -11.50 -12.03
N SER A 95 7.65 -10.75 -11.97
CA SER A 95 6.26 -11.25 -12.04
C SER A 95 5.78 -11.97 -10.79
N SER A 96 6.60 -12.07 -9.76
CA SER A 96 6.17 -12.61 -8.46
C SER A 96 5.15 -11.67 -7.82
N THR A 97 4.12 -12.23 -7.18
CA THR A 97 3.14 -11.45 -6.46
C THR A 97 3.78 -10.83 -5.21
N VAL A 98 3.52 -9.54 -5.01
CA VAL A 98 3.98 -8.80 -3.84
C VAL A 98 2.82 -8.66 -2.87
N TYR A 99 3.10 -8.93 -1.60
CA TYR A 99 2.13 -8.82 -0.50
C TYR A 99 2.61 -7.78 0.49
N MET A 100 1.71 -7.32 1.34
CA MET A 100 2.07 -6.49 2.49
C MET A 100 1.63 -7.18 3.78
N SER A 101 2.55 -7.20 4.74
CA SER A 101 2.30 -7.75 6.07
C SER A 101 1.75 -6.71 7.04
N ASP A 102 1.95 -5.43 6.73
CA ASP A 102 1.39 -4.28 7.43
C ASP A 102 1.39 -3.07 6.48
N ASP A 103 1.21 -1.87 6.99
CA ASP A 103 1.10 -0.67 6.16
C ASP A 103 2.43 -0.15 5.59
N THR A 104 3.57 -0.78 5.93
CA THR A 104 4.90 -0.32 5.50
C THR A 104 5.79 -1.40 4.89
N VAL A 105 5.49 -2.67 5.08
CA VAL A 105 6.38 -3.78 4.72
C VAL A 105 5.88 -4.55 3.51
N PHE A 106 6.67 -4.54 2.43
CA PHE A 106 6.44 -5.36 1.24
C PHE A 106 7.15 -6.70 1.38
N THR A 107 6.51 -7.79 0.94
CA THR A 107 7.07 -9.14 1.06
C THR A 107 6.58 -10.04 -0.07
N LEU A 108 7.35 -11.08 -0.39
CA LEU A 108 6.92 -12.14 -1.30
C LEU A 108 6.14 -13.25 -0.59
N SER A 109 6.06 -13.22 0.74
CA SER A 109 5.32 -14.23 1.52
C SER A 109 3.82 -13.99 1.45
N SER A 110 3.06 -15.00 1.01
CA SER A 110 1.60 -14.93 0.92
C SER A 110 0.88 -15.22 2.23
N THR A 111 1.52 -15.89 3.16
CA THR A 111 0.87 -16.45 4.36
C THR A 111 0.29 -15.34 5.25
N GLY A 112 -1.03 -15.25 5.30
CA GLY A 112 -1.75 -14.26 6.12
C GLY A 112 -1.63 -12.81 5.64
N ASN A 113 -1.01 -12.57 4.49
CA ASN A 113 -0.73 -11.22 4.00
C ASN A 113 -1.65 -10.82 2.86
N THR A 114 -1.66 -9.52 2.55
CA THR A 114 -2.53 -8.95 1.51
C THR A 114 -1.76 -8.73 0.22
N ALA A 115 -2.25 -9.28 -0.89
CA ALA A 115 -1.67 -9.05 -2.21
C ALA A 115 -1.89 -7.60 -2.65
N VAL A 116 -0.83 -6.93 -3.11
CA VAL A 116 -0.90 -5.53 -3.54
C VAL A 116 -0.46 -5.34 -5.00
N GLY A 117 0.33 -6.25 -5.54
CA GLY A 117 0.83 -6.09 -6.90
C GLY A 117 1.82 -7.17 -7.30
N LYS A 118 2.69 -6.81 -8.24
CA LYS A 118 3.71 -7.73 -8.78
C LYS A 118 5.03 -7.02 -8.99
N VAL A 119 6.12 -7.79 -8.89
CA VAL A 119 7.45 -7.30 -9.24
C VAL A 119 7.53 -7.09 -10.75
N LEU A 120 7.87 -5.88 -11.16
CA LEU A 120 8.15 -5.57 -12.56
C LEU A 120 9.63 -5.78 -12.90
N GLN A 121 10.51 -5.44 -11.95
CA GLN A 121 11.95 -5.52 -12.14
C GLN A 121 12.65 -5.63 -10.79
N TRP A 122 13.62 -6.52 -10.70
CA TRP A 122 14.54 -6.59 -9.59
C TRP A 122 15.80 -5.78 -9.91
N PHE A 123 16.29 -4.99 -8.96
CA PHE A 123 17.50 -4.19 -9.16
C PHE A 123 18.71 -4.77 -8.44
N SER A 124 18.61 -4.92 -7.13
CA SER A 124 19.70 -5.44 -6.30
C SER A 124 19.19 -5.78 -4.91
N GLY A 125 19.74 -6.79 -4.26
CA GLY A 125 19.33 -7.17 -2.91
C GLY A 125 17.83 -7.44 -2.83
N THR A 126 17.09 -6.63 -2.08
CA THR A 126 15.63 -6.69 -1.99
C THR A 126 14.93 -5.58 -2.78
N LYS A 127 15.71 -4.70 -3.44
CA LYS A 127 15.16 -3.54 -4.14
C LYS A 127 14.53 -3.92 -5.46
N CYS A 128 13.26 -3.59 -5.60
CA CYS A 128 12.43 -3.92 -6.77
C CYS A 128 11.59 -2.73 -7.22
N LEU A 129 11.23 -2.74 -8.50
CA LEU A 129 10.13 -1.94 -9.03
C LEU A 129 8.87 -2.80 -8.95
N VAL A 130 7.85 -2.32 -8.24
CA VAL A 130 6.60 -3.04 -8.00
C VAL A 130 5.44 -2.28 -8.59
N PHE A 131 4.67 -2.94 -9.46
CA PHE A 131 3.38 -2.44 -9.91
C PHE A 131 2.33 -2.79 -8.84
N PHE A 132 1.59 -1.81 -8.37
CA PHE A 132 0.52 -2.02 -7.40
C PHE A 132 -0.83 -1.58 -7.95
N GLN A 133 -1.88 -2.23 -7.48
CA GLN A 133 -3.24 -1.93 -7.91
C GLN A 133 -4.22 -2.24 -6.77
N ALA A 134 -5.05 -1.27 -6.45
CA ALA A 134 -6.09 -1.44 -5.45
C ALA A 134 -7.09 -2.51 -5.85
N VAL A 135 -7.69 -3.17 -4.87
CA VAL A 135 -8.61 -4.30 -5.09
C VAL A 135 -9.78 -3.91 -6.00
N GLU A 136 -10.31 -2.70 -5.85
CA GLU A 136 -11.46 -2.22 -6.63
C GLU A 136 -11.16 -1.97 -8.11
N LEU A 137 -9.88 -1.92 -8.48
CA LEU A 137 -9.45 -1.71 -9.87
C LEU A 137 -9.10 -3.01 -10.58
N ARG A 138 -9.05 -4.12 -9.84
CA ARG A 138 -8.65 -5.41 -10.42
C ARG A 138 -9.81 -6.02 -11.19
N SER A 139 -9.46 -6.77 -12.24
CA SER A 139 -10.43 -7.55 -13.00
C SER A 139 -11.06 -8.62 -12.11
N LEU A 140 -12.37 -8.78 -12.22
CA LEU A 140 -13.11 -9.80 -11.50
C LEU A 140 -12.96 -11.17 -12.17
#